data_804842b0b12c8ce8694857e9db3a3834
#
_entry.id   804842b0b12c8ce8694857e9db3a3834
#
_cell.length_a   1.000
_cell.length_b   1.000
_cell.length_c   1.000
_cell.angle_alpha   90.00
_cell.angle_beta   90.00
_cell.angle_gamma   90.00
#
_symmetry.space_group_name_H-M   'P 1'
#
loop_
_entity.id
_entity.type
_entity.pdbx_description
1 polymer ?
#
loop_
_entity_poly.entity_id
_entity_poly.type
_entity_poly.pdbx_seq_one_letter_code
_entity_poly.pdbx_strand_id
1 'polypeptide(L)'
;RLMDVVAQDAAQRGVEIVVFPELALTGYTCGDLLLHGSLLDAADEALEELVRTTRKLPLTLIAGIPLRHGSTLYNCAAVFTQGRVLGVVPKSYIPDYSEFYENRWFASGAGISDEQIAVAGQQADFGADLTFEVNGTEFGVELCEDLWAAIPPSSQLALNGAKVIFNLSASPEAVGKHAYLRQLVAQQSARTIAGYVYCSAGFGESSTDLVFAGNGLIAENGRILREMPRFQLDEQLLVADLDIERIDHERRRNTSFRLNASSTENTVIEMEIPEGLRAAALDRDIDPMPFVPQDERHRSERCEEIFQIQSHGLARRLDHTGCKCAVVGISGGLDSTLALLVTVRTFDKLGLDRTGIIGITMPGFGTTDRTYRNALELMRGLGVTVREIPIRDACMQHFRDIGLDPGDRSAAYENSQARERTQILMDVANMEGGLVIGTGDLSELALGWATYNGDQMSMYGVNASIPKTLVRHLVKWVADTERDAATRATLLDIIDTPVSPELLPADAQGHIAQKTEDLVGPYELHDFFLYNLVRAGYGPAKTLFLAEQAFRGSYDRATILKWLRTFVRRFFSQQFKRSAMPDGPKVGTLTLSPRGDWRMPSDASAAAWLREMETL
;
A
#
# COMPACT_ATOMS: atom_id res chain seq x y z
N ARG A 1 1.88 -37.98 -10.05
CA ARG A 1 3.02 -38.25 -9.13
C ARG A 1 3.79 -36.97 -8.82
N LEU A 2 4.17 -36.17 -9.85
CA LEU A 2 4.89 -34.89 -9.64
C LEU A 2 4.00 -33.87 -8.90
N MET A 3 2.76 -33.72 -9.34
CA MET A 3 1.77 -32.83 -8.67
C MET A 3 1.54 -33.22 -7.21
N ASP A 4 1.56 -34.51 -6.89
CA ASP A 4 1.45 -35.01 -5.52
C ASP A 4 2.64 -34.57 -4.65
N VAL A 5 3.87 -34.64 -5.20
CA VAL A 5 5.08 -34.15 -4.51
C VAL A 5 4.98 -32.63 -4.23
N VAL A 6 4.57 -31.86 -5.23
CA VAL A 6 4.38 -30.40 -5.07
C VAL A 6 3.29 -30.09 -4.05
N ALA A 7 2.18 -30.83 -4.04
CA ALA A 7 1.11 -30.65 -3.07
C ALA A 7 1.59 -30.94 -1.63
N GLN A 8 2.42 -31.97 -1.43
CA GLN A 8 3.01 -32.30 -0.14
C GLN A 8 3.99 -31.20 0.34
N ASP A 9 4.83 -30.67 -0.54
CA ASP A 9 5.74 -29.55 -0.21
C ASP A 9 4.92 -28.30 0.18
N ALA A 10 3.91 -27.96 -0.60
CA ALA A 10 3.01 -26.85 -0.32
C ALA A 10 2.31 -26.98 1.05
N ALA A 11 1.80 -28.17 1.37
CA ALA A 11 1.19 -28.45 2.67
C ALA A 11 2.17 -28.27 3.85
N GLN A 12 3.43 -28.69 3.68
CA GLN A 12 4.49 -28.49 4.69
C GLN A 12 4.82 -27.01 4.90
N ARG A 13 4.63 -26.18 3.87
CA ARG A 13 4.83 -24.72 3.92
C ARG A 13 3.60 -23.98 4.42
N GLY A 14 2.50 -24.66 4.75
CA GLY A 14 1.27 -24.05 5.24
C GLY A 14 0.42 -23.39 4.16
N VAL A 15 0.60 -23.79 2.90
CA VAL A 15 -0.21 -23.29 1.77
C VAL A 15 -1.63 -23.86 1.88
N GLU A 16 -2.64 -23.01 1.66
CA GLU A 16 -4.06 -23.40 1.75
C GLU A 16 -4.65 -23.78 0.38
N ILE A 17 -4.19 -23.15 -0.70
CA ILE A 17 -4.68 -23.43 -2.06
C ILE A 17 -3.48 -23.54 -3.02
N VAL A 18 -3.44 -24.61 -3.82
CA VAL A 18 -2.42 -24.86 -4.85
C VAL A 18 -3.09 -24.93 -6.20
N VAL A 19 -2.57 -24.19 -7.19
CA VAL A 19 -3.04 -24.21 -8.56
C VAL A 19 -1.94 -24.76 -9.49
N PHE A 20 -2.31 -25.66 -10.38
CA PHE A 20 -1.49 -26.20 -11.45
C PHE A 20 -1.91 -25.60 -12.80
N PRO A 21 -1.06 -25.65 -13.83
CA PRO A 21 -1.36 -25.08 -15.15
C PRO A 21 -2.58 -25.67 -15.84
N GLU A 22 -3.04 -25.00 -16.90
CA GLU A 22 -4.04 -25.47 -17.85
C GLU A 22 -3.62 -26.81 -18.45
N LEU A 23 -4.57 -27.78 -18.52
CA LEU A 23 -4.35 -29.15 -19.01
C LEU A 23 -3.14 -29.87 -18.39
N ALA A 24 -2.78 -29.55 -17.12
CA ALA A 24 -1.59 -30.08 -16.46
C ALA A 24 -1.56 -31.62 -16.33
N LEU A 25 -2.74 -32.29 -16.41
CA LEU A 25 -2.84 -33.76 -16.33
C LEU A 25 -2.50 -34.47 -17.65
N THR A 26 -2.56 -33.76 -18.80
CA THR A 26 -2.21 -34.31 -20.11
C THR A 26 -1.02 -33.60 -20.75
N GLY A 27 -0.82 -32.35 -20.42
CA GLY A 27 -0.09 -31.34 -21.21
C GLY A 27 -1.04 -30.65 -22.20
N TYR A 28 -0.75 -29.38 -22.48
CA TYR A 28 -1.51 -28.57 -23.41
C TYR A 28 -1.26 -28.95 -24.88
N THR A 29 -0.03 -29.31 -25.20
CA THR A 29 0.46 -29.51 -26.58
C THR A 29 0.19 -30.93 -27.11
N CYS A 30 -0.85 -31.60 -26.64
CA CYS A 30 -1.20 -32.96 -27.07
C CYS A 30 -1.82 -33.04 -28.48
N GLY A 31 -2.26 -31.93 -29.06
CA GLY A 31 -2.85 -31.91 -30.40
C GLY A 31 -4.06 -32.86 -30.54
N ASP A 32 -4.18 -33.56 -31.67
CA ASP A 32 -5.29 -34.48 -31.95
C ASP A 32 -5.34 -35.71 -31.02
N LEU A 33 -4.33 -35.94 -30.18
CA LEU A 33 -4.41 -36.98 -29.14
C LEU A 33 -5.54 -36.67 -28.12
N LEU A 34 -5.92 -35.41 -27.97
CA LEU A 34 -7.08 -35.00 -27.14
C LEU A 34 -8.42 -35.58 -27.64
N LEU A 35 -8.50 -36.04 -28.88
CA LEU A 35 -9.68 -36.74 -29.41
C LEU A 35 -9.70 -38.25 -29.11
N HIS A 36 -8.63 -38.78 -28.50
CA HIS A 36 -8.51 -40.20 -28.20
C HIS A 36 -9.01 -40.54 -26.79
N GLY A 37 -9.98 -41.47 -26.72
CA GLY A 37 -10.56 -41.91 -25.46
C GLY A 37 -9.50 -42.39 -24.45
N SER A 38 -8.48 -43.11 -24.90
CA SER A 38 -7.41 -43.60 -24.02
C SER A 38 -6.64 -42.49 -23.27
N LEU A 39 -6.43 -41.31 -23.91
CA LEU A 39 -5.79 -40.19 -23.22
C LEU A 39 -6.75 -39.56 -22.20
N LEU A 40 -8.03 -39.41 -22.57
CA LEU A 40 -9.04 -38.82 -21.71
C LEU A 40 -9.36 -39.69 -20.51
N ASP A 41 -9.44 -41.02 -20.69
CA ASP A 41 -9.61 -42.00 -19.60
C ASP A 41 -8.40 -41.97 -18.65
N ALA A 42 -7.18 -41.97 -19.19
CA ALA A 42 -5.98 -41.89 -18.40
C ALA A 42 -5.83 -40.55 -17.63
N ALA A 43 -6.34 -39.44 -18.17
CA ALA A 43 -6.38 -38.15 -17.48
C ALA A 43 -7.36 -38.17 -16.30
N ASP A 44 -8.56 -38.78 -16.46
CA ASP A 44 -9.51 -38.93 -15.38
C ASP A 44 -9.02 -39.85 -14.28
N GLU A 45 -8.40 -41.01 -14.64
CA GLU A 45 -7.74 -41.91 -13.71
C GLU A 45 -6.61 -41.21 -12.92
N ALA A 46 -5.81 -40.38 -13.60
CA ALA A 46 -4.74 -39.61 -12.98
C ALA A 46 -5.28 -38.56 -11.98
N LEU A 47 -6.43 -37.93 -12.29
CA LEU A 47 -7.11 -37.03 -11.35
C LEU A 47 -7.62 -37.82 -10.15
N GLU A 48 -8.28 -38.98 -10.34
CA GLU A 48 -8.74 -39.85 -9.27
C GLU A 48 -7.61 -40.25 -8.32
N GLU A 49 -6.46 -40.63 -8.90
CA GLU A 49 -5.25 -40.95 -8.13
C GLU A 49 -4.76 -39.74 -7.32
N LEU A 50 -4.73 -38.55 -7.90
CA LEU A 50 -4.29 -37.33 -7.23
C LEU A 50 -5.27 -36.94 -6.10
N VAL A 51 -6.57 -36.99 -6.34
CA VAL A 51 -7.61 -36.77 -5.32
C VAL A 51 -7.45 -37.75 -4.15
N ARG A 52 -7.17 -39.03 -4.44
CA ARG A 52 -6.97 -40.06 -3.45
C ARG A 52 -5.70 -39.89 -2.63
N THR A 53 -4.57 -39.55 -3.26
CA THR A 53 -3.27 -39.43 -2.59
C THR A 53 -3.18 -38.17 -1.73
N THR A 54 -3.82 -37.09 -2.15
CA THR A 54 -3.82 -35.79 -1.43
C THR A 54 -4.93 -35.66 -0.37
N ARG A 55 -5.83 -36.66 -0.22
CA ARG A 55 -7.02 -36.58 0.65
C ARG A 55 -6.78 -36.23 2.12
N LYS A 56 -5.55 -36.39 2.63
CA LYS A 56 -5.17 -36.08 4.01
C LYS A 56 -4.45 -34.73 4.14
N LEU A 57 -4.17 -34.06 3.04
CA LEU A 57 -3.51 -32.76 3.06
C LEU A 57 -4.54 -31.68 3.41
N PRO A 58 -4.19 -30.74 4.30
CA PRO A 58 -5.08 -29.65 4.71
C PRO A 58 -5.02 -28.49 3.70
N LEU A 59 -5.28 -28.78 2.43
CA LEU A 59 -5.23 -27.80 1.34
C LEU A 59 -6.23 -28.15 0.23
N THR A 60 -6.58 -27.16 -0.57
CA THR A 60 -7.37 -27.29 -1.78
C THR A 60 -6.46 -27.28 -3.00
N LEU A 61 -6.76 -28.11 -3.99
CA LEU A 61 -6.01 -28.18 -5.24
C LEU A 61 -6.90 -27.81 -6.43
N ILE A 62 -6.27 -27.15 -7.42
CA ILE A 62 -6.90 -26.77 -8.69
C ILE A 62 -6.00 -27.30 -9.81
N ALA A 63 -6.54 -28.17 -10.67
CA ALA A 63 -5.76 -28.80 -11.72
C ALA A 63 -6.46 -28.75 -13.09
N GLY A 64 -5.72 -28.41 -14.14
CA GLY A 64 -6.21 -28.40 -15.51
C GLY A 64 -6.35 -29.81 -16.09
N ILE A 65 -7.50 -30.11 -16.71
CA ILE A 65 -7.86 -31.43 -17.25
C ILE A 65 -8.83 -31.29 -18.45
N PRO A 66 -8.66 -32.11 -19.51
CA PRO A 66 -9.69 -32.22 -20.55
C PRO A 66 -10.78 -33.21 -20.11
N LEU A 67 -12.06 -32.79 -20.13
CA LEU A 67 -13.18 -33.61 -19.68
C LEU A 67 -14.28 -33.71 -20.72
N ARG A 68 -14.85 -34.91 -20.86
CA ARG A 68 -16.03 -35.18 -21.66
C ARG A 68 -17.30 -34.94 -20.87
N HIS A 69 -18.21 -34.18 -21.43
CA HIS A 69 -19.57 -34.06 -20.92
C HIS A 69 -20.55 -34.36 -22.06
N GLY A 70 -21.25 -35.48 -21.99
CA GLY A 70 -22.00 -36.02 -23.11
C GLY A 70 -21.08 -36.39 -24.29
N SER A 71 -21.35 -35.79 -25.45
CA SER A 71 -20.53 -35.97 -26.67
C SER A 71 -19.51 -34.82 -26.89
N THR A 72 -19.41 -33.93 -25.95
CA THR A 72 -18.61 -32.70 -26.07
C THR A 72 -17.37 -32.78 -25.17
N LEU A 73 -16.26 -32.24 -25.63
CA LEU A 73 -15.02 -32.13 -24.87
C LEU A 73 -14.82 -30.67 -24.41
N TYR A 74 -14.45 -30.50 -23.17
CA TYR A 74 -14.17 -29.20 -22.53
C TYR A 74 -12.76 -29.17 -21.94
N ASN A 75 -12.14 -28.00 -22.02
CA ASN A 75 -10.92 -27.66 -21.29
C ASN A 75 -11.36 -27.13 -19.91
N CYS A 76 -10.98 -27.84 -18.85
CA CYS A 76 -11.56 -27.62 -17.52
C CYS A 76 -10.48 -27.43 -16.45
N ALA A 77 -10.88 -26.79 -15.36
CA ALA A 77 -10.19 -26.81 -14.08
C ALA A 77 -11.01 -27.59 -13.06
N ALA A 78 -10.46 -28.67 -12.50
CA ALA A 78 -11.06 -29.41 -11.40
C ALA A 78 -10.58 -28.84 -10.05
N VAL A 79 -11.50 -28.50 -9.15
CA VAL A 79 -11.23 -28.03 -7.79
C VAL A 79 -11.55 -29.17 -6.82
N PHE A 80 -10.58 -29.57 -5.99
CA PHE A 80 -10.76 -30.71 -5.10
C PHE A 80 -9.98 -30.56 -3.79
N THR A 81 -10.50 -31.18 -2.75
CA THR A 81 -9.88 -31.23 -1.41
C THR A 81 -10.38 -32.46 -0.66
N GLN A 82 -9.59 -32.98 0.28
CA GLN A 82 -9.95 -34.07 1.21
C GLN A 82 -10.59 -35.32 0.54
N GLY A 83 -10.12 -35.64 -0.66
CA GLY A 83 -10.64 -36.79 -1.41
C GLY A 83 -11.96 -36.55 -2.15
N ARG A 84 -12.42 -35.31 -2.25
CA ARG A 84 -13.64 -34.91 -2.97
C ARG A 84 -13.32 -33.92 -4.08
N VAL A 85 -13.91 -34.13 -5.24
CA VAL A 85 -14.02 -33.09 -6.28
C VAL A 85 -15.18 -32.19 -5.87
N LEU A 86 -14.88 -30.90 -5.66
CA LEU A 86 -15.88 -29.90 -5.28
C LEU A 86 -16.68 -29.42 -6.50
N GLY A 87 -15.97 -29.12 -7.58
CA GLY A 87 -16.59 -28.67 -8.82
C GLY A 87 -15.59 -28.61 -9.96
N VAL A 88 -16.11 -28.43 -11.14
CA VAL A 88 -15.35 -28.36 -12.41
C VAL A 88 -15.76 -27.10 -13.16
N VAL A 89 -14.78 -26.27 -13.47
CA VAL A 89 -14.98 -25.00 -14.20
C VAL A 89 -14.49 -25.17 -15.64
N PRO A 90 -15.37 -25.11 -16.65
CA PRO A 90 -14.97 -25.14 -18.05
C PRO A 90 -14.48 -23.77 -18.54
N LYS A 91 -13.52 -23.77 -19.47
CA LYS A 91 -13.02 -22.56 -20.13
C LYS A 91 -14.14 -21.88 -20.92
N SER A 92 -14.32 -20.57 -20.68
CA SER A 92 -15.39 -19.79 -21.33
C SER A 92 -15.02 -19.32 -22.72
N TYR A 93 -13.81 -18.80 -22.92
CA TYR A 93 -13.33 -18.29 -24.20
C TYR A 93 -12.32 -19.23 -24.83
N ILE A 94 -12.66 -19.80 -25.98
CA ILE A 94 -11.81 -20.75 -26.70
C ILE A 94 -11.07 -20.00 -27.79
N PRO A 95 -9.72 -19.84 -27.72
CA PRO A 95 -8.97 -19.09 -28.73
C PRO A 95 -8.88 -19.87 -30.04
N ASP A 96 -9.14 -19.19 -31.16
CA ASP A 96 -9.08 -19.73 -32.52
C ASP A 96 -8.52 -18.65 -33.47
N TYR A 97 -7.34 -18.17 -33.19
CA TYR A 97 -6.62 -17.16 -33.96
C TYR A 97 -5.10 -17.33 -33.82
N SER A 98 -4.34 -16.86 -34.81
CA SER A 98 -2.87 -16.98 -34.87
C SER A 98 -2.39 -18.42 -34.65
N GLU A 99 -1.64 -18.67 -33.61
CA GLU A 99 -1.15 -20.00 -33.22
C GLU A 99 -2.19 -20.86 -32.49
N PHE A 100 -3.31 -20.32 -32.12
CA PHE A 100 -4.35 -21.02 -31.37
C PHE A 100 -5.43 -21.59 -32.29
N TYR A 101 -5.81 -22.86 -32.05
CA TYR A 101 -6.88 -23.58 -32.77
C TYR A 101 -7.61 -24.54 -31.81
N GLU A 102 -7.87 -24.08 -30.59
CA GLU A 102 -8.52 -24.91 -29.54
C GLU A 102 -9.96 -25.33 -29.90
N ASN A 103 -10.67 -24.55 -30.72
CA ASN A 103 -12.01 -24.93 -31.26
C ASN A 103 -12.01 -26.25 -32.04
N ARG A 104 -10.84 -26.75 -32.47
CA ARG A 104 -10.72 -28.06 -33.08
C ARG A 104 -11.09 -29.19 -32.10
N TRP A 105 -10.87 -28.98 -30.80
CA TRP A 105 -11.06 -29.99 -29.77
C TRP A 105 -12.14 -29.62 -28.75
N PHE A 106 -12.13 -28.38 -28.27
CA PHE A 106 -12.90 -27.94 -27.13
C PHE A 106 -14.07 -27.05 -27.49
N ALA A 107 -15.18 -27.24 -26.78
CA ALA A 107 -16.32 -26.32 -26.80
C ALA A 107 -16.19 -25.25 -25.71
N SER A 108 -16.84 -24.12 -25.94
CA SER A 108 -16.98 -23.07 -24.92
C SER A 108 -17.84 -23.54 -23.75
N GLY A 109 -17.36 -23.25 -22.53
CA GLY A 109 -18.14 -23.45 -21.32
C GLY A 109 -19.00 -22.24 -20.93
N ALA A 110 -18.95 -21.15 -21.70
CA ALA A 110 -19.72 -19.95 -21.40
C ALA A 110 -21.23 -20.25 -21.33
N GLY A 111 -21.86 -19.86 -20.22
CA GLY A 111 -23.29 -20.08 -20.00
C GLY A 111 -23.67 -21.48 -19.48
N ILE A 112 -22.71 -22.37 -19.23
CA ILE A 112 -22.96 -23.60 -18.47
C ILE A 112 -23.11 -23.24 -17.01
N SER A 113 -24.26 -23.59 -16.42
CA SER A 113 -24.58 -23.40 -15.01
C SER A 113 -25.54 -24.51 -14.56
N ASP A 114 -25.54 -24.82 -13.27
CA ASP A 114 -26.43 -25.81 -12.65
C ASP A 114 -26.37 -27.22 -13.28
N GLU A 115 -25.21 -27.59 -13.84
CA GLU A 115 -24.99 -28.93 -14.40
C GLU A 115 -24.12 -29.79 -13.47
N GLN A 116 -24.12 -31.09 -13.73
CA GLN A 116 -23.30 -32.08 -13.02
C GLN A 116 -22.45 -32.86 -14.01
N ILE A 117 -21.21 -33.17 -13.64
CA ILE A 117 -20.28 -33.96 -14.44
C ILE A 117 -19.75 -35.17 -13.65
N ALA A 118 -19.60 -36.30 -14.32
CA ALA A 118 -18.89 -37.45 -13.78
C ALA A 118 -17.38 -37.24 -13.97
N VAL A 119 -16.60 -37.25 -12.89
CA VAL A 119 -15.14 -36.99 -12.89
C VAL A 119 -14.49 -37.70 -11.72
N ALA A 120 -13.33 -38.33 -11.93
CA ALA A 120 -12.56 -39.03 -10.89
C ALA A 120 -13.44 -40.01 -10.04
N GLY A 121 -14.33 -40.75 -10.68
CA GLY A 121 -15.27 -41.67 -10.02
C GLY A 121 -16.34 -41.01 -9.15
N GLN A 122 -16.55 -39.70 -9.23
CA GLN A 122 -17.51 -38.90 -8.46
C GLN A 122 -18.47 -38.12 -9.38
N GLN A 123 -19.53 -37.57 -8.79
CA GLN A 123 -20.34 -36.53 -9.42
C GLN A 123 -19.96 -35.19 -8.79
N ALA A 124 -19.71 -34.19 -9.61
CA ALA A 124 -19.34 -32.83 -9.18
C ALA A 124 -20.14 -31.77 -9.94
N ASP A 125 -20.32 -30.61 -9.33
CA ASP A 125 -20.93 -29.44 -9.98
C ASP A 125 -20.09 -29.01 -11.20
N PHE A 126 -20.76 -28.63 -12.28
CA PHE A 126 -20.14 -28.24 -13.54
C PHE A 126 -20.71 -26.93 -14.04
N GLY A 127 -19.90 -25.87 -14.08
CA GLY A 127 -20.36 -24.55 -14.51
C GLY A 127 -19.24 -23.52 -14.57
N ALA A 128 -19.43 -22.53 -15.44
CA ALA A 128 -18.53 -21.37 -15.56
C ALA A 128 -18.79 -20.30 -14.48
N ASP A 129 -19.89 -20.43 -13.76
CA ASP A 129 -20.36 -19.54 -12.70
C ASP A 129 -20.01 -20.04 -11.30
N LEU A 130 -19.28 -21.14 -11.18
CA LEU A 130 -18.90 -21.69 -9.88
C LEU A 130 -17.90 -20.79 -9.15
N THR A 131 -18.19 -20.55 -7.87
CA THR A 131 -17.23 -20.06 -6.88
C THR A 131 -17.10 -21.04 -5.74
N PHE A 132 -15.98 -20.99 -5.03
CA PHE A 132 -15.67 -21.93 -3.97
C PHE A 132 -15.35 -21.16 -2.71
N GLU A 133 -16.00 -21.47 -1.62
CA GLU A 133 -15.70 -20.92 -0.32
C GLU A 133 -14.98 -21.95 0.55
N VAL A 134 -13.74 -21.65 0.92
CA VAL A 134 -12.94 -22.47 1.80
C VAL A 134 -12.58 -21.67 3.05
N ASN A 135 -13.02 -22.17 4.22
CA ASN A 135 -12.77 -21.52 5.52
C ASN A 135 -13.15 -20.02 5.54
N GLY A 136 -14.29 -19.66 4.95
CA GLY A 136 -14.82 -18.29 4.92
C GLY A 136 -14.16 -17.36 3.88
N THR A 137 -13.31 -17.91 3.00
CA THR A 137 -12.74 -17.15 1.89
C THR A 137 -13.24 -17.70 0.55
N GLU A 138 -13.95 -16.86 -0.19
CA GLU A 138 -14.48 -17.21 -1.50
C GLU A 138 -13.46 -16.92 -2.61
N PHE A 139 -13.28 -17.86 -3.54
CA PHE A 139 -12.42 -17.72 -4.70
C PHE A 139 -13.10 -18.21 -5.98
N GLY A 140 -12.64 -17.70 -7.12
CA GLY A 140 -13.08 -18.10 -8.44
C GLY A 140 -11.93 -18.64 -9.29
N VAL A 141 -12.29 -19.34 -10.36
CA VAL A 141 -11.35 -19.96 -11.30
C VAL A 141 -11.70 -19.54 -12.73
N GLU A 142 -10.68 -19.21 -13.52
CA GLU A 142 -10.80 -18.97 -14.96
C GLU A 142 -9.59 -19.57 -15.68
N LEU A 143 -9.67 -19.79 -16.99
CA LEU A 143 -8.65 -20.47 -17.76
C LEU A 143 -8.10 -19.58 -18.88
N CYS A 144 -6.80 -19.30 -18.84
CA CYS A 144 -5.95 -18.75 -19.89
C CYS A 144 -6.60 -17.59 -20.66
N GLU A 145 -7.22 -17.86 -21.83
CA GLU A 145 -7.85 -16.88 -22.72
C GLU A 145 -8.93 -16.06 -22.03
N ASP A 146 -9.55 -16.61 -20.99
CA ASP A 146 -10.57 -15.91 -20.22
C ASP A 146 -10.08 -14.56 -19.68
N LEU A 147 -8.79 -14.47 -19.25
CA LEU A 147 -8.18 -13.21 -18.82
C LEU A 147 -8.00 -12.20 -19.96
N TRP A 148 -7.81 -12.66 -21.20
CA TRP A 148 -7.55 -11.81 -22.36
C TRP A 148 -8.82 -11.25 -22.99
N ALA A 149 -9.98 -11.80 -22.62
CA ALA A 149 -11.28 -11.32 -23.07
C ALA A 149 -11.53 -9.88 -22.60
N ALA A 150 -12.34 -9.15 -23.37
CA ALA A 150 -12.69 -7.76 -23.03
C ALA A 150 -13.44 -7.67 -21.69
N ILE A 151 -14.25 -8.68 -21.35
CA ILE A 151 -14.91 -8.85 -20.05
C ILE A 151 -14.53 -10.24 -19.54
N PRO A 152 -13.45 -10.36 -18.74
CA PRO A 152 -13.03 -11.64 -18.18
C PRO A 152 -14.07 -12.20 -17.21
N PRO A 153 -14.26 -13.54 -17.12
CA PRO A 153 -15.11 -14.17 -16.11
C PRO A 153 -14.77 -13.73 -14.69
N SER A 154 -13.49 -13.53 -14.39
CA SER A 154 -13.03 -13.03 -13.10
C SER A 154 -13.66 -11.71 -12.67
N SER A 155 -14.09 -10.85 -13.60
CA SER A 155 -14.82 -9.62 -13.28
C SER A 155 -16.16 -9.94 -12.62
N GLN A 156 -16.90 -10.89 -13.19
CA GLN A 156 -18.19 -11.32 -12.68
C GLN A 156 -18.05 -12.10 -11.38
N LEU A 157 -17.11 -13.05 -11.31
CA LEU A 157 -16.81 -13.84 -10.11
C LEU A 157 -16.45 -12.94 -8.91
N ALA A 158 -15.63 -11.89 -9.13
CA ALA A 158 -15.28 -10.94 -8.09
C ALA A 158 -16.47 -10.08 -7.61
N LEU A 159 -17.35 -9.66 -8.52
CA LEU A 159 -18.57 -8.93 -8.17
C LEU A 159 -19.57 -9.79 -7.40
N ASN A 160 -19.54 -11.10 -7.61
CA ASN A 160 -20.36 -12.07 -6.90
C ASN A 160 -19.80 -12.50 -5.54
N GLY A 161 -18.54 -12.14 -5.21
CA GLY A 161 -17.99 -12.41 -3.87
C GLY A 161 -16.55 -12.90 -3.87
N ALA A 162 -16.07 -13.52 -4.94
CA ALA A 162 -14.73 -14.09 -5.00
C ALA A 162 -13.65 -13.04 -4.68
N LYS A 163 -12.85 -13.31 -3.65
CA LYS A 163 -11.77 -12.43 -3.19
C LYS A 163 -10.42 -12.79 -3.80
N VAL A 164 -10.31 -14.02 -4.30
CA VAL A 164 -9.12 -14.51 -5.00
C VAL A 164 -9.55 -15.14 -6.31
N ILE A 165 -8.80 -14.90 -7.37
CA ILE A 165 -9.00 -15.51 -8.68
C ILE A 165 -7.77 -16.34 -9.03
N PHE A 166 -7.99 -17.58 -9.45
CA PHE A 166 -6.97 -18.47 -9.97
C PHE A 166 -7.14 -18.62 -11.48
N ASN A 167 -6.08 -18.33 -12.22
CA ASN A 167 -6.04 -18.50 -13.68
C ASN A 167 -5.03 -19.58 -14.05
N LEU A 168 -5.54 -20.66 -14.63
CA LEU A 168 -4.74 -21.76 -15.17
C LEU A 168 -4.46 -21.47 -16.64
N SER A 169 -3.20 -21.39 -17.01
CA SER A 169 -2.80 -21.03 -18.36
C SER A 169 -1.81 -22.03 -18.99
N ALA A 170 -1.79 -22.02 -20.32
CA ALA A 170 -0.74 -22.57 -21.15
C ALA A 170 -0.44 -21.57 -22.28
N SER A 171 0.19 -20.46 -21.90
CA SER A 171 0.42 -19.33 -22.79
C SER A 171 1.84 -19.37 -23.35
N PRO A 172 2.03 -19.47 -24.69
CA PRO A 172 3.36 -19.49 -25.29
C PRO A 172 4.04 -18.13 -25.16
N GLU A 173 5.35 -18.12 -25.17
CA GLU A 173 6.16 -16.92 -25.09
C GLU A 173 6.37 -16.24 -26.43
N ALA A 174 6.32 -14.92 -26.40
CA ALA A 174 6.77 -14.05 -27.49
C ALA A 174 7.48 -12.84 -26.90
N VAL A 175 8.38 -12.24 -27.65
CA VAL A 175 9.13 -11.05 -27.20
C VAL A 175 8.16 -9.92 -26.87
N GLY A 176 8.25 -9.40 -25.64
CA GLY A 176 7.38 -8.33 -25.13
C GLY A 176 6.07 -8.81 -24.50
N LYS A 177 5.60 -10.03 -24.75
CA LYS A 177 4.35 -10.56 -24.22
C LYS A 177 4.32 -10.61 -22.69
N HIS A 178 5.41 -10.97 -22.07
CA HIS A 178 5.50 -11.02 -20.61
C HIS A 178 5.25 -9.67 -19.93
N ALA A 179 5.80 -8.58 -20.48
CA ALA A 179 5.55 -7.24 -19.93
C ALA A 179 4.07 -6.86 -19.99
N TYR A 180 3.39 -7.21 -21.09
CA TYR A 180 1.96 -7.02 -21.24
C TYR A 180 1.16 -7.91 -20.27
N LEU A 181 1.52 -9.18 -20.13
CA LEU A 181 0.89 -10.11 -19.18
C LEU A 181 0.96 -9.59 -17.74
N ARG A 182 2.14 -9.08 -17.31
CA ARG A 182 2.29 -8.48 -15.97
C ARG A 182 1.32 -7.31 -15.76
N GLN A 183 1.17 -6.45 -16.76
CA GLN A 183 0.24 -5.33 -16.70
C GLN A 183 -1.21 -5.81 -16.64
N LEU A 184 -1.56 -6.80 -17.43
CA LEU A 184 -2.91 -7.37 -17.50
C LEU A 184 -3.31 -8.01 -16.16
N VAL A 185 -2.46 -8.84 -15.57
CA VAL A 185 -2.68 -9.47 -14.26
C VAL A 185 -2.80 -8.40 -13.16
N ALA A 186 -1.88 -7.43 -13.13
CA ALA A 186 -1.93 -6.36 -12.15
C ALA A 186 -3.21 -5.51 -12.30
N GLN A 187 -3.59 -5.17 -13.53
CA GLN A 187 -4.80 -4.38 -13.80
C GLN A 187 -6.07 -5.15 -13.45
N GLN A 188 -6.16 -6.44 -13.76
CA GLN A 188 -7.34 -7.24 -13.42
C GLN A 188 -7.47 -7.39 -11.89
N SER A 189 -6.37 -7.65 -11.19
CA SER A 189 -6.33 -7.65 -9.73
C SER A 189 -6.79 -6.30 -9.13
N ALA A 190 -6.36 -5.16 -9.69
CA ALA A 190 -6.77 -3.83 -9.24
C ALA A 190 -8.25 -3.54 -9.51
N ARG A 191 -8.73 -3.88 -10.72
CA ARG A 191 -10.11 -3.62 -11.15
C ARG A 191 -11.12 -4.41 -10.32
N THR A 192 -10.79 -5.65 -10.00
CA THR A 192 -11.64 -6.56 -9.21
C THR A 192 -11.43 -6.43 -7.71
N ILE A 193 -10.44 -5.63 -7.27
CA ILE A 193 -10.02 -5.52 -5.87
C ILE A 193 -9.89 -6.94 -5.27
N ALA A 194 -9.01 -7.74 -5.86
CA ALA A 194 -8.87 -9.16 -5.54
C ALA A 194 -7.39 -9.58 -5.54
N GLY A 195 -7.11 -10.72 -4.88
CA GLY A 195 -5.93 -11.52 -5.17
C GLY A 195 -6.06 -12.14 -6.55
N TYR A 196 -4.99 -12.18 -7.34
CA TYR A 196 -4.98 -12.82 -8.65
C TYR A 196 -3.75 -13.71 -8.78
N VAL A 197 -3.97 -15.00 -8.98
CA VAL A 197 -2.94 -16.04 -9.10
C VAL A 197 -2.95 -16.59 -10.52
N TYR A 198 -1.89 -16.31 -11.25
CA TYR A 198 -1.68 -16.78 -12.62
C TYR A 198 -0.63 -17.89 -12.63
N CYS A 199 -0.95 -19.05 -13.19
CA CYS A 199 -0.07 -20.20 -13.27
C CYS A 199 -0.09 -20.76 -14.69
N SER A 200 1.07 -20.77 -15.37
CA SER A 200 1.19 -21.18 -16.77
C SER A 200 2.16 -22.34 -16.98
N ALA A 201 1.86 -23.19 -17.97
CA ALA A 201 2.69 -24.30 -18.39
C ALA A 201 4.13 -23.87 -18.76
N GLY A 202 5.07 -24.79 -18.62
CA GLY A 202 6.50 -24.56 -18.82
C GLY A 202 7.18 -25.63 -19.65
N PHE A 203 8.39 -25.99 -19.25
CA PHE A 203 9.33 -26.83 -20.00
C PHE A 203 8.79 -28.21 -20.43
N GLY A 204 7.75 -28.73 -19.82
CA GLY A 204 7.15 -30.03 -20.18
C GLY A 204 6.35 -30.04 -21.49
N GLU A 205 6.03 -28.86 -22.03
CA GLU A 205 5.25 -28.73 -23.27
C GLU A 205 6.10 -28.93 -24.53
N SER A 206 5.47 -29.38 -25.62
CA SER A 206 6.16 -29.56 -26.90
C SER A 206 6.64 -28.23 -27.49
N SER A 207 7.83 -28.25 -28.07
CA SER A 207 8.46 -27.10 -28.72
C SER A 207 8.40 -27.16 -30.24
N THR A 208 7.37 -27.79 -30.84
CA THR A 208 7.21 -27.90 -32.29
C THR A 208 7.28 -26.52 -32.97
N ASP A 209 6.45 -25.58 -32.53
CA ASP A 209 6.44 -24.20 -33.04
C ASP A 209 6.47 -23.16 -31.90
N LEU A 210 6.11 -23.54 -30.69
CA LEU A 210 5.91 -22.65 -29.55
C LEU A 210 6.84 -23.01 -28.38
N VAL A 211 7.11 -22.03 -27.53
CA VAL A 211 7.89 -22.23 -26.32
C VAL A 211 7.10 -21.73 -25.12
N PHE A 212 7.05 -22.52 -24.06
CA PHE A 212 6.36 -22.21 -22.82
C PHE A 212 7.37 -21.97 -21.71
N ALA A 213 7.26 -20.85 -21.02
CA ALA A 213 8.30 -20.39 -20.10
C ALA A 213 8.03 -20.68 -18.62
N GLY A 214 6.86 -21.20 -18.28
CA GLY A 214 6.48 -21.42 -16.88
C GLY A 214 6.24 -20.12 -16.14
N ASN A 215 5.41 -19.24 -16.68
CA ASN A 215 5.05 -17.99 -16.01
C ASN A 215 4.21 -18.25 -14.75
N GLY A 216 4.59 -17.65 -13.63
CA GLY A 216 3.81 -17.59 -12.41
C GLY A 216 3.79 -16.17 -11.85
N LEU A 217 2.60 -15.63 -11.58
CA LEU A 217 2.40 -14.29 -11.03
C LEU A 217 1.37 -14.35 -9.90
N ILE A 218 1.68 -13.72 -8.77
CA ILE A 218 0.72 -13.51 -7.69
C ILE A 218 0.57 -12.02 -7.47
N ALA A 219 -0.63 -11.51 -7.66
CA ALA A 219 -0.97 -10.09 -7.49
C ALA A 219 -2.07 -9.90 -6.44
N GLU A 220 -2.08 -8.73 -5.80
CA GLU A 220 -3.11 -8.31 -4.87
C GLU A 220 -3.41 -6.83 -5.07
N ASN A 221 -4.66 -6.52 -5.39
CA ASN A 221 -5.15 -5.16 -5.58
C ASN A 221 -4.20 -4.28 -6.43
N GLY A 222 -3.74 -4.84 -7.56
CA GLY A 222 -2.90 -4.16 -8.54
C GLY A 222 -1.39 -4.25 -8.33
N ARG A 223 -0.94 -4.80 -7.20
CA ARG A 223 0.49 -4.99 -6.92
C ARG A 223 0.90 -6.44 -7.18
N ILE A 224 1.92 -6.65 -8.00
CA ILE A 224 2.57 -7.96 -8.11
C ILE A 224 3.35 -8.21 -6.81
N LEU A 225 2.98 -9.25 -6.07
CA LEU A 225 3.64 -9.66 -4.82
C LEU A 225 4.83 -10.55 -5.09
N ARG A 226 4.64 -11.53 -5.98
CA ARG A 226 5.64 -12.53 -6.36
C ARG A 226 5.57 -12.83 -7.85
N GLU A 227 6.71 -13.19 -8.40
CA GLU A 227 6.89 -13.56 -9.80
C GLU A 227 7.85 -14.74 -9.91
N MET A 228 7.50 -15.75 -10.72
CA MET A 228 8.30 -16.94 -10.94
C MET A 228 9.40 -16.67 -11.98
N PRO A 229 10.63 -17.12 -11.75
CA PRO A 229 11.67 -17.09 -12.79
C PRO A 229 11.22 -17.89 -14.01
N ARG A 230 11.29 -17.27 -15.20
CA ARG A 230 10.91 -17.89 -16.47
C ARG A 230 12.03 -18.78 -17.03
N PHE A 231 11.66 -19.68 -17.95
CA PHE A 231 12.58 -20.54 -18.71
C PHE A 231 13.40 -21.48 -17.83
N GLN A 232 12.84 -21.90 -16.71
CA GLN A 232 13.47 -22.92 -15.86
C GLN A 232 13.14 -24.31 -16.38
N LEU A 233 14.06 -25.27 -16.18
CA LEU A 233 13.90 -26.66 -16.61
C LEU A 233 13.28 -27.54 -15.53
N ASP A 234 13.44 -27.12 -14.28
CA ASP A 234 12.93 -27.82 -13.11
C ASP A 234 11.57 -27.27 -12.67
N GLU A 235 10.85 -28.07 -11.91
CA GLU A 235 9.58 -27.68 -11.30
C GLU A 235 9.79 -26.56 -10.30
N GLN A 236 8.83 -25.64 -10.27
CA GLN A 236 8.86 -24.48 -9.36
C GLN A 236 7.55 -24.39 -8.57
N LEU A 237 7.66 -23.99 -7.32
CA LEU A 237 6.53 -23.63 -6.47
C LEU A 237 6.67 -22.16 -6.04
N LEU A 238 5.76 -21.32 -6.51
CA LEU A 238 5.64 -19.91 -6.11
C LEU A 238 4.60 -19.79 -5.00
N VAL A 239 4.97 -19.18 -3.88
CA VAL A 239 4.10 -19.01 -2.71
C VAL A 239 4.04 -17.54 -2.31
N ALA A 240 2.87 -17.07 -1.92
CA ALA A 240 2.67 -15.77 -1.28
C ALA A 240 1.45 -15.78 -0.36
N ASP A 241 1.46 -14.94 0.68
CA ASP A 241 0.30 -14.66 1.51
C ASP A 241 -0.53 -13.52 0.90
N LEU A 242 -1.83 -13.75 0.71
CA LEU A 242 -2.82 -12.74 0.30
C LEU A 242 -3.54 -12.18 1.52
N ASP A 243 -3.72 -10.86 1.55
CA ASP A 243 -4.38 -10.18 2.66
C ASP A 243 -5.89 -9.99 2.40
N ILE A 244 -6.68 -10.97 2.78
CA ILE A 244 -8.13 -11.00 2.55
C ILE A 244 -8.84 -9.86 3.30
N GLU A 245 -8.40 -9.53 4.52
CA GLU A 245 -8.97 -8.43 5.30
C GLU A 245 -8.76 -7.07 4.60
N ARG A 246 -7.62 -6.88 3.96
CA ARG A 246 -7.35 -5.69 3.15
C ARG A 246 -8.25 -5.61 1.93
N ILE A 247 -8.46 -6.72 1.23
CA ILE A 247 -9.38 -6.80 0.09
C ILE A 247 -10.78 -6.39 0.54
N ASP A 248 -11.28 -6.95 1.63
CA ASP A 248 -12.58 -6.62 2.21
C ASP A 248 -12.68 -5.13 2.61
N HIS A 249 -11.62 -4.58 3.20
CA HIS A 249 -11.57 -3.17 3.57
C HIS A 249 -11.64 -2.25 2.34
N GLU A 250 -10.86 -2.53 1.31
CA GLU A 250 -10.86 -1.74 0.07
C GLU A 250 -12.21 -1.84 -0.66
N ARG A 251 -12.83 -3.02 -0.74
CA ARG A 251 -14.17 -3.21 -1.31
C ARG A 251 -15.24 -2.43 -0.52
N ARG A 252 -15.19 -2.43 0.82
CA ARG A 252 -16.11 -1.63 1.66
C ARG A 252 -16.00 -0.13 1.41
N ARG A 253 -14.80 0.37 1.16
CA ARG A 253 -14.55 1.80 0.90
C ARG A 253 -14.90 2.22 -0.54
N ASN A 254 -14.80 1.30 -1.50
CA ASN A 254 -15.01 1.59 -2.91
C ASN A 254 -16.49 1.50 -3.27
N THR A 255 -17.17 2.65 -3.29
CA THR A 255 -18.61 2.71 -3.62
C THR A 255 -18.88 2.30 -5.05
N SER A 256 -17.98 2.59 -6.00
CA SER A 256 -18.13 2.19 -7.41
C SER A 256 -18.10 0.67 -7.55
N PHE A 257 -17.24 -0.03 -6.81
CA PHE A 257 -17.22 -1.49 -6.81
C PHE A 257 -18.56 -2.06 -6.31
N ARG A 258 -19.09 -1.53 -5.20
CA ARG A 258 -20.36 -1.98 -4.62
C ARG A 258 -21.58 -1.68 -5.50
N LEU A 259 -21.57 -0.56 -6.23
CA LEU A 259 -22.65 -0.18 -7.14
C LEU A 259 -22.63 -0.98 -8.45
N ASN A 260 -21.52 -1.62 -8.77
CA ASN A 260 -21.35 -2.47 -9.94
C ASN A 260 -21.76 -3.92 -9.66
N ALA A 261 -22.75 -4.12 -8.78
CA ALA A 261 -23.23 -5.45 -8.41
C ALA A 261 -23.64 -6.26 -9.63
N SER A 262 -23.35 -7.56 -9.57
CA SER A 262 -23.72 -8.52 -10.61
C SER A 262 -25.24 -8.62 -10.78
N SER A 263 -25.66 -8.81 -12.02
CA SER A 263 -27.02 -9.20 -12.36
C SER A 263 -27.21 -10.73 -12.45
N THR A 264 -26.10 -11.50 -12.34
CA THR A 264 -26.11 -12.96 -12.40
C THR A 264 -25.76 -13.53 -11.03
N GLU A 265 -26.49 -14.54 -10.61
CA GLU A 265 -26.15 -15.35 -9.46
C GLU A 265 -25.06 -16.34 -9.84
N ASN A 266 -24.18 -16.69 -8.92
CA ASN A 266 -23.23 -17.78 -9.06
C ASN A 266 -23.57 -18.89 -8.07
N THR A 267 -23.12 -20.10 -8.38
CA THR A 267 -23.22 -21.25 -7.49
C THR A 267 -22.02 -21.27 -6.57
N VAL A 268 -22.24 -21.09 -5.27
CA VAL A 268 -21.18 -21.11 -4.24
C VAL A 268 -21.08 -22.52 -3.66
N ILE A 269 -19.90 -23.12 -3.73
CA ILE A 269 -19.61 -24.42 -3.13
C ILE A 269 -18.80 -24.21 -1.86
N GLU A 270 -19.44 -24.43 -0.72
CA GLU A 270 -18.83 -24.22 0.59
C GLU A 270 -18.11 -25.48 1.11
N MET A 271 -16.93 -25.30 1.67
CA MET A 271 -16.15 -26.37 2.27
C MET A 271 -15.30 -25.86 3.44
N GLU A 272 -15.38 -26.55 4.56
CA GLU A 272 -14.42 -26.40 5.66
C GLU A 272 -13.32 -27.45 5.54
N ILE A 273 -12.08 -27.01 5.59
CA ILE A 273 -10.91 -27.89 5.66
C ILE A 273 -10.22 -27.72 7.01
N PRO A 274 -9.58 -28.77 7.55
CA PRO A 274 -8.81 -28.66 8.78
C PRO A 274 -7.74 -27.57 8.65
N GLU A 275 -7.51 -26.82 9.74
CA GLU A 275 -6.38 -25.88 9.77
C GLU A 275 -5.08 -26.63 9.47
N GLY A 276 -4.36 -26.17 8.45
CA GLY A 276 -3.04 -26.67 8.12
C GLY A 276 -1.96 -26.20 9.09
N LEU A 277 -0.73 -26.54 8.79
CA LEU A 277 0.43 -25.99 9.48
C LEU A 277 0.47 -24.47 9.18
N ARG A 278 0.43 -23.67 10.24
CA ARG A 278 0.68 -22.22 10.07
C ARG A 278 2.15 -22.02 9.75
N ALA A 279 2.43 -21.29 8.70
CA ALA A 279 3.80 -20.90 8.36
C ALA A 279 4.43 -20.11 9.52
N ALA A 280 5.68 -20.41 9.84
CA ALA A 280 6.42 -19.71 10.90
C ALA A 280 6.73 -18.25 10.52
N ALA A 281 6.66 -17.90 9.23
CA ALA A 281 6.88 -16.57 8.70
C ALA A 281 5.97 -16.34 7.49
N LEU A 282 5.63 -15.08 7.23
CA LEU A 282 4.87 -14.71 6.04
C LEU A 282 5.74 -14.88 4.78
N ASP A 283 5.16 -15.44 3.73
CA ASP A 283 5.69 -15.41 2.36
C ASP A 283 5.29 -14.08 1.67
N ARG A 284 5.50 -13.00 2.38
CA ARG A 284 5.18 -11.64 1.95
C ARG A 284 6.15 -10.63 2.54
N ASP A 285 6.65 -9.72 1.72
CA ASP A 285 7.51 -8.63 2.19
C ASP A 285 6.64 -7.52 2.79
N ILE A 286 6.92 -7.17 4.04
CA ILE A 286 6.27 -6.07 4.74
C ILE A 286 7.20 -4.88 4.73
N ASP A 287 6.79 -3.81 4.05
CA ASP A 287 7.56 -2.58 3.92
C ASP A 287 7.53 -1.79 5.25
N PRO A 288 8.68 -1.55 5.90
CA PRO A 288 8.73 -0.76 7.12
C PRO A 288 8.41 0.74 6.88
N MET A 289 8.57 1.23 5.66
CA MET A 289 8.33 2.63 5.30
C MET A 289 7.30 2.76 4.17
N PRO A 290 6.01 2.42 4.41
CA PRO A 290 5.01 2.23 3.36
C PRO A 290 4.64 3.50 2.57
N PHE A 291 5.05 4.68 3.04
CA PHE A 291 4.85 5.94 2.34
C PHE A 291 6.05 6.36 1.48
N VAL A 292 7.21 5.73 1.66
CA VAL A 292 8.44 6.09 0.94
C VAL A 292 8.56 5.24 -0.32
N PRO A 293 8.79 5.83 -1.50
CA PRO A 293 9.02 5.07 -2.72
C PRO A 293 10.26 4.17 -2.61
N GLN A 294 10.08 2.85 -2.71
CA GLN A 294 11.17 1.86 -2.61
C GLN A 294 11.86 1.58 -3.95
N ASP A 295 11.18 1.85 -5.08
CA ASP A 295 11.73 1.62 -6.40
C ASP A 295 12.75 2.70 -6.78
N GLU A 296 14.03 2.37 -6.69
CA GLU A 296 15.12 3.27 -7.04
C GLU A 296 15.09 3.74 -8.50
N ARG A 297 14.56 2.93 -9.41
CA ARG A 297 14.48 3.26 -10.84
C ARG A 297 13.51 4.43 -11.09
N HIS A 298 12.42 4.48 -10.34
CA HIS A 298 11.39 5.51 -10.44
C HIS A 298 11.43 6.54 -9.30
N ARG A 299 12.46 6.48 -8.43
CA ARG A 299 12.59 7.37 -7.27
C ARG A 299 12.52 8.83 -7.65
N SER A 300 13.31 9.25 -8.64
CA SER A 300 13.34 10.66 -9.07
C SER A 300 12.03 11.11 -9.68
N GLU A 301 11.39 10.27 -10.50
CA GLU A 301 10.09 10.56 -11.09
C GLU A 301 9.02 10.76 -10.00
N ARG A 302 8.96 9.87 -9.03
CA ARG A 302 7.99 9.97 -7.92
C ARG A 302 8.25 11.15 -6.98
N CYS A 303 9.51 11.44 -6.66
CA CYS A 303 9.84 12.63 -5.87
C CYS A 303 9.45 13.90 -6.62
N GLU A 304 9.74 13.99 -7.91
CA GLU A 304 9.33 15.13 -8.74
C GLU A 304 7.81 15.27 -8.81
N GLU A 305 7.07 14.15 -8.97
CA GLU A 305 5.60 14.16 -8.96
C GLU A 305 5.03 14.70 -7.64
N ILE A 306 5.61 14.30 -6.50
CA ILE A 306 5.23 14.82 -5.18
C ILE A 306 5.41 16.33 -5.12
N PHE A 307 6.59 16.85 -5.52
CA PHE A 307 6.84 18.28 -5.55
C PHE A 307 5.92 19.03 -6.53
N GLN A 308 5.59 18.41 -7.68
CA GLN A 308 4.64 19.00 -8.64
C GLN A 308 3.24 19.14 -8.04
N ILE A 309 2.75 18.11 -7.32
CA ILE A 309 1.44 18.17 -6.65
C ILE A 309 1.44 19.27 -5.58
N GLN A 310 2.45 19.31 -4.70
CA GLN A 310 2.57 20.34 -3.66
C GLN A 310 2.66 21.74 -4.23
N SER A 311 3.57 21.97 -5.19
CA SER A 311 3.79 23.28 -5.77
C SER A 311 2.62 23.75 -6.64
N HIS A 312 1.94 22.85 -7.35
CA HIS A 312 0.76 23.21 -8.14
C HIS A 312 -0.42 23.62 -7.25
N GLY A 313 -0.63 22.92 -6.13
CA GLY A 313 -1.64 23.29 -5.14
C GLY A 313 -1.41 24.69 -4.57
N LEU A 314 -0.17 25.00 -4.15
CA LEU A 314 0.20 26.32 -3.66
C LEU A 314 0.12 27.40 -4.77
N ALA A 315 0.57 27.07 -5.99
CA ALA A 315 0.50 27.98 -7.14
C ALA A 315 -0.94 28.43 -7.40
N ARG A 316 -1.88 27.47 -7.40
CA ARG A 316 -3.30 27.81 -7.59
C ARG A 316 -3.85 28.71 -6.49
N ARG A 317 -3.41 28.53 -5.24
CA ARG A 317 -3.82 29.37 -4.12
C ARG A 317 -3.30 30.81 -4.29
N LEU A 318 -2.02 30.97 -4.62
CA LEU A 318 -1.39 32.27 -4.86
C LEU A 318 -2.03 32.99 -6.06
N ASP A 319 -2.23 32.28 -7.16
CA ASP A 319 -2.89 32.79 -8.36
C ASP A 319 -4.32 33.31 -8.06
N HIS A 320 -5.11 32.48 -7.35
CA HIS A 320 -6.49 32.82 -7.00
C HIS A 320 -6.59 34.06 -6.12
N THR A 321 -5.71 34.19 -5.14
CA THR A 321 -5.69 35.31 -4.21
C THR A 321 -5.01 36.55 -4.78
N GLY A 322 -4.25 36.42 -5.87
CA GLY A 322 -3.41 37.45 -6.41
C GLY A 322 -2.18 37.80 -5.56
N CYS A 323 -1.90 37.02 -4.52
CA CYS A 323 -0.76 37.23 -3.62
C CYS A 323 0.56 36.98 -4.34
N LYS A 324 1.50 37.89 -4.18
CA LYS A 324 2.88 37.79 -4.67
C LYS A 324 3.90 37.64 -3.55
N CYS A 325 3.40 37.42 -2.32
CA CYS A 325 4.18 37.22 -1.11
C CYS A 325 3.76 35.92 -0.42
N ALA A 326 4.72 35.16 0.07
CA ALA A 326 4.53 34.01 0.92
C ALA A 326 5.40 34.12 2.17
N VAL A 327 4.83 33.90 3.35
CA VAL A 327 5.53 34.00 4.63
C VAL A 327 5.72 32.59 5.19
N VAL A 328 6.94 32.21 5.51
CA VAL A 328 7.29 30.88 6.00
C VAL A 328 8.13 30.98 7.27
N GLY A 329 7.71 30.31 8.33
CA GLY A 329 8.54 30.17 9.54
C GLY A 329 9.64 29.12 9.33
N ILE A 330 10.90 29.51 9.47
CA ILE A 330 12.05 28.64 9.24
C ILE A 330 12.77 28.35 10.57
N SER A 331 12.56 27.14 11.07
CA SER A 331 13.21 26.66 12.31
C SER A 331 14.62 26.10 12.05
N GLY A 332 14.93 25.73 10.82
CA GLY A 332 16.14 24.96 10.46
C GLY A 332 15.94 23.44 10.59
N GLY A 333 14.70 22.97 10.79
CA GLY A 333 14.32 21.57 10.77
C GLY A 333 13.78 21.11 9.42
N LEU A 334 13.53 19.79 9.28
CA LEU A 334 13.12 19.14 8.04
C LEU A 334 11.81 19.70 7.44
N ASP A 335 10.81 19.95 8.27
CA ASP A 335 9.47 20.33 7.80
C ASP A 335 9.44 21.74 7.22
N SER A 336 10.07 22.68 7.92
CA SER A 336 10.22 24.05 7.41
C SER A 336 11.11 24.10 6.18
N THR A 337 12.11 23.24 6.08
CA THR A 337 12.97 23.07 4.90
C THR A 337 12.15 22.60 3.71
N LEU A 338 11.36 21.54 3.84
CA LEU A 338 10.51 21.04 2.75
C LEU A 338 9.50 22.10 2.31
N ALA A 339 8.83 22.77 3.26
CA ALA A 339 7.87 23.82 2.96
C ALA A 339 8.52 24.99 2.18
N LEU A 340 9.74 25.37 2.56
CA LEU A 340 10.48 26.41 1.84
C LEU A 340 10.86 25.98 0.42
N LEU A 341 11.36 24.75 0.24
CA LEU A 341 11.68 24.18 -1.08
C LEU A 341 10.46 24.12 -2.01
N VAL A 342 9.31 23.72 -1.48
CA VAL A 342 8.03 23.74 -2.23
C VAL A 342 7.64 25.16 -2.60
N THR A 343 7.78 26.11 -1.68
CA THR A 343 7.44 27.52 -1.91
C THR A 343 8.34 28.14 -2.98
N VAL A 344 9.65 27.89 -2.94
CA VAL A 344 10.62 28.34 -3.96
C VAL A 344 10.25 27.78 -5.33
N ARG A 345 10.01 26.47 -5.45
CA ARG A 345 9.57 25.87 -6.71
C ARG A 345 8.25 26.43 -7.22
N THR A 346 7.35 26.81 -6.31
CA THR A 346 6.09 27.45 -6.68
C THR A 346 6.30 28.83 -7.27
N PHE A 347 7.17 29.64 -6.67
CA PHE A 347 7.50 30.98 -7.16
C PHE A 347 8.20 30.90 -8.51
N ASP A 348 9.18 30.02 -8.67
CA ASP A 348 9.85 29.78 -9.95
C ASP A 348 8.84 29.40 -11.05
N LYS A 349 7.89 28.49 -10.72
CA LYS A 349 6.83 28.03 -11.63
C LYS A 349 5.88 29.14 -12.07
N LEU A 350 5.58 30.08 -11.17
CA LEU A 350 4.72 31.23 -11.45
C LEU A 350 5.49 32.42 -12.08
N GLY A 351 6.82 32.32 -12.19
CA GLY A 351 7.66 33.44 -12.64
C GLY A 351 7.69 34.62 -11.67
N LEU A 352 7.45 34.35 -10.37
CA LEU A 352 7.54 35.35 -9.30
C LEU A 352 8.97 35.45 -8.77
N ASP A 353 9.36 36.63 -8.32
CA ASP A 353 10.66 36.84 -7.70
C ASP A 353 10.72 36.13 -6.34
N ARG A 354 11.78 35.36 -6.12
CA ARG A 354 11.99 34.63 -4.87
C ARG A 354 12.11 35.56 -3.65
N THR A 355 12.44 36.82 -3.84
CA THR A 355 12.43 37.85 -2.77
C THR A 355 11.03 38.14 -2.23
N GLY A 356 9.97 37.75 -2.95
CA GLY A 356 8.60 37.72 -2.45
C GLY A 356 8.34 36.62 -1.42
N ILE A 357 9.25 35.67 -1.26
CA ILE A 357 9.21 34.67 -0.16
C ILE A 357 9.91 35.28 1.04
N ILE A 358 9.18 35.47 2.13
CA ILE A 358 9.72 35.98 3.40
C ILE A 358 9.91 34.83 4.35
N GLY A 359 11.14 34.35 4.45
CA GLY A 359 11.54 33.36 5.45
C GLY A 359 11.85 34.04 6.79
N ILE A 360 11.16 33.62 7.84
CA ILE A 360 11.33 34.21 9.18
C ILE A 360 11.89 33.17 10.14
N THR A 361 13.08 33.43 10.67
CA THR A 361 13.58 32.69 11.83
C THR A 361 13.27 33.46 13.12
N MET A 362 12.76 32.75 14.11
CA MET A 362 12.25 33.33 15.38
C MET A 362 12.91 32.66 16.59
N PRO A 363 14.16 33.01 16.89
CA PRO A 363 14.88 32.42 18.02
C PRO A 363 14.12 32.58 19.34
N GLY A 364 13.88 31.48 20.03
CA GLY A 364 13.21 31.39 21.33
C GLY A 364 14.15 30.88 22.41
N PHE A 365 13.58 30.21 23.43
CA PHE A 365 14.37 29.68 24.56
C PHE A 365 15.09 28.37 24.23
N GLY A 366 14.55 27.57 23.29
CA GLY A 366 15.09 26.26 22.91
C GLY A 366 15.87 26.22 21.59
N THR A 367 16.01 27.37 20.91
CA THR A 367 16.71 27.43 19.62
C THR A 367 18.20 27.19 19.81
N THR A 368 18.78 26.23 19.06
CA THR A 368 20.20 25.91 19.08
C THR A 368 20.99 26.70 18.01
N ASP A 369 22.30 26.89 18.23
CA ASP A 369 23.14 27.56 17.24
C ASP A 369 23.17 26.83 15.88
N ARG A 370 23.06 25.50 15.89
CA ARG A 370 23.06 24.66 14.69
C ARG A 370 21.82 24.90 13.83
N THR A 371 20.65 24.77 14.41
CA THR A 371 19.37 24.95 13.69
C THR A 371 19.20 26.39 13.24
N TYR A 372 19.56 27.35 14.08
CA TYR A 372 19.56 28.78 13.73
C TYR A 372 20.45 29.08 12.52
N ARG A 373 21.71 28.59 12.52
CA ARG A 373 22.63 28.75 11.39
C ARG A 373 22.08 28.10 10.12
N ASN A 374 21.59 26.86 10.22
CA ASN A 374 21.00 26.14 9.09
C ASN A 374 19.82 26.89 8.48
N ALA A 375 18.95 27.50 9.30
CA ALA A 375 17.86 28.34 8.82
C ALA A 375 18.35 29.51 7.98
N LEU A 376 19.33 30.26 8.47
CA LEU A 376 19.88 31.43 7.78
C LEU A 376 20.60 31.05 6.49
N GLU A 377 21.44 30.01 6.52
CA GLU A 377 22.22 29.56 5.36
C GLU A 377 21.28 29.04 4.26
N LEU A 378 20.26 28.25 4.61
CA LEU A 378 19.28 27.74 3.68
C LEU A 378 18.50 28.88 2.98
N MET A 379 17.96 29.82 3.76
CA MET A 379 17.22 30.95 3.23
C MET A 379 18.07 31.81 2.26
N ARG A 380 19.33 32.09 2.63
CA ARG A 380 20.27 32.83 1.80
C ARG A 380 20.64 32.08 0.52
N GLY A 381 20.92 30.77 0.64
CA GLY A 381 21.25 29.90 -0.50
C GLY A 381 20.12 29.81 -1.53
N LEU A 382 18.88 29.85 -1.07
CA LEU A 382 17.69 29.82 -1.95
C LEU A 382 17.28 31.20 -2.51
N GLY A 383 17.92 32.31 -2.04
CA GLY A 383 17.67 33.65 -2.54
C GLY A 383 16.35 34.26 -2.08
N VAL A 384 15.84 33.86 -0.93
CA VAL A 384 14.60 34.41 -0.36
C VAL A 384 14.89 35.57 0.61
N THR A 385 13.89 36.41 0.89
CA THR A 385 14.00 37.48 1.89
C THR A 385 14.10 36.89 3.28
N VAL A 386 15.15 37.26 4.02
CA VAL A 386 15.41 36.75 5.37
C VAL A 386 14.99 37.78 6.41
N ARG A 387 14.16 37.38 7.36
CA ARG A 387 13.85 38.16 8.56
C ARG A 387 14.22 37.36 9.81
N GLU A 388 14.76 38.07 10.79
CA GLU A 388 15.09 37.51 12.10
C GLU A 388 14.31 38.28 13.18
N ILE A 389 13.44 37.58 13.89
CA ILE A 389 12.55 38.18 14.89
C ILE A 389 12.64 37.36 16.20
N PRO A 390 13.51 37.73 17.13
CA PRO A 390 13.60 37.05 18.43
C PRO A 390 12.28 37.19 19.22
N ILE A 391 11.79 36.07 19.80
CA ILE A 391 10.51 36.04 20.52
C ILE A 391 10.65 36.06 22.03
N ARG A 392 11.87 36.06 22.58
CA ARG A 392 12.12 35.94 24.04
C ARG A 392 11.44 37.03 24.85
N ASP A 393 11.58 38.29 24.43
CA ASP A 393 11.04 39.42 25.18
C ASP A 393 9.52 39.45 25.17
N ALA A 394 8.92 39.17 24.01
CA ALA A 394 7.47 39.04 23.86
C ALA A 394 6.92 37.90 24.74
N CYS A 395 7.52 36.72 24.70
CA CYS A 395 7.14 35.60 25.57
C CYS A 395 7.31 35.93 27.06
N MET A 396 8.39 36.60 27.44
CA MET A 396 8.62 37.01 28.85
C MET A 396 7.58 38.06 29.30
N GLN A 397 7.14 38.95 28.41
CA GLN A 397 6.06 39.88 28.71
C GLN A 397 4.73 39.10 28.87
N HIS A 398 4.43 38.20 27.95
CA HIS A 398 3.24 37.35 28.01
C HIS A 398 3.21 36.50 29.30
N PHE A 399 4.31 35.89 29.71
CA PHE A 399 4.39 35.13 30.97
C PHE A 399 4.05 36.00 32.18
N ARG A 400 4.56 37.23 32.26
CA ARG A 400 4.21 38.20 33.32
C ARG A 400 2.70 38.50 33.33
N ASP A 401 2.12 38.74 32.14
CA ASP A 401 0.74 39.14 32.00
C ASP A 401 -0.24 38.04 32.45
N ILE A 402 0.10 36.76 32.18
CA ILE A 402 -0.73 35.61 32.58
C ILE A 402 -0.32 34.99 33.93
N GLY A 403 0.72 35.53 34.61
CA GLY A 403 1.21 35.01 35.90
C GLY A 403 1.92 33.67 35.81
N LEU A 404 2.50 33.32 34.64
CA LEU A 404 3.31 32.11 34.47
C LEU A 404 4.76 32.36 34.98
N ASP A 405 5.24 31.47 35.84
CA ASP A 405 6.67 31.47 36.26
C ASP A 405 7.54 31.09 35.05
N PRO A 406 8.54 31.90 34.67
CA PRO A 406 9.50 31.55 33.63
C PRO A 406 10.30 30.25 33.88
N GLY A 407 10.34 29.77 35.12
CA GLY A 407 10.91 28.48 35.51
C GLY A 407 9.99 27.27 35.25
N ASP A 408 8.69 27.52 35.04
CA ASP A 408 7.71 26.48 34.69
C ASP A 408 8.02 25.94 33.28
N ARG A 409 8.05 24.61 33.16
CA ARG A 409 8.27 23.89 31.87
C ARG A 409 7.01 23.18 31.41
N SER A 410 5.85 23.70 31.78
CA SER A 410 4.53 23.18 31.40
C SER A 410 4.20 23.40 29.92
N ALA A 411 3.09 22.78 29.48
CA ALA A 411 2.53 23.03 28.16
C ALA A 411 2.20 24.51 27.90
N ALA A 412 1.90 25.31 28.96
CA ALA A 412 1.67 26.73 28.81
C ALA A 412 2.95 27.48 28.36
N TYR A 413 4.10 27.11 28.94
CA TYR A 413 5.39 27.66 28.56
C TYR A 413 5.76 27.36 27.09
N GLU A 414 5.57 26.11 26.67
CA GLU A 414 5.88 25.68 25.30
C GLU A 414 4.90 26.30 24.29
N ASN A 415 3.60 26.17 24.57
CA ASN A 415 2.54 26.64 23.67
C ASN A 415 2.54 28.16 23.47
N SER A 416 2.93 28.93 24.46
CA SER A 416 3.03 30.40 24.34
C SER A 416 4.07 30.78 23.30
N GLN A 417 5.22 30.12 23.25
CA GLN A 417 6.26 30.37 22.26
C GLN A 417 5.77 30.01 20.85
N ALA A 418 5.09 28.86 20.68
CA ALA A 418 4.57 28.45 19.39
C ALA A 418 3.49 29.42 18.87
N ARG A 419 2.60 29.93 19.75
CA ARG A 419 1.59 30.92 19.37
C ARG A 419 2.17 32.27 19.04
N GLU A 420 3.19 32.72 19.76
CA GLU A 420 3.90 33.96 19.46
C GLU A 420 4.51 33.91 18.05
N ARG A 421 5.16 32.80 17.68
CA ARG A 421 5.68 32.60 16.31
C ARG A 421 4.57 32.67 15.27
N THR A 422 3.42 32.02 15.53
CA THR A 422 2.30 32.01 14.60
C THR A 422 1.69 33.40 14.43
N GLN A 423 1.53 34.15 15.54
CA GLN A 423 1.04 35.53 15.52
C GLN A 423 1.93 36.40 14.64
N ILE A 424 3.25 36.37 14.82
CA ILE A 424 4.21 37.11 14.00
C ILE A 424 4.07 36.77 12.51
N LEU A 425 3.97 35.48 12.16
CA LEU A 425 3.83 35.06 10.77
C LEU A 425 2.54 35.60 10.14
N MET A 426 1.41 35.53 10.85
CA MET A 426 0.12 36.01 10.40
C MET A 426 0.10 37.54 10.21
N ASP A 427 0.66 38.29 11.16
CA ASP A 427 0.70 39.74 11.12
C ASP A 427 1.64 40.22 10.00
N VAL A 428 2.80 39.60 9.83
CA VAL A 428 3.69 39.90 8.69
C VAL A 428 3.02 39.61 7.36
N ALA A 429 2.30 38.47 7.24
CA ALA A 429 1.54 38.17 6.03
C ALA A 429 0.49 39.23 5.72
N ASN A 430 -0.21 39.74 6.74
CA ASN A 430 -1.18 40.81 6.58
C ASN A 430 -0.51 42.11 6.13
N MET A 431 0.64 42.47 6.71
CA MET A 431 1.40 43.69 6.33
C MET A 431 1.91 43.65 4.88
N GLU A 432 2.35 42.45 4.44
CA GLU A 432 2.95 42.26 3.11
C GLU A 432 1.93 41.83 2.03
N GLY A 433 0.66 41.66 2.40
CA GLY A 433 -0.38 41.18 1.49
C GLY A 433 -0.11 39.74 1.00
N GLY A 434 0.42 38.89 1.86
CA GLY A 434 0.87 37.54 1.56
C GLY A 434 0.06 36.43 2.25
N LEU A 435 0.50 35.18 2.05
CA LEU A 435 -0.04 34.00 2.67
C LEU A 435 0.99 33.34 3.60
N VAL A 436 0.54 32.90 4.77
CA VAL A 436 1.34 32.03 5.66
C VAL A 436 1.31 30.60 5.15
N ILE A 437 2.49 30.05 4.86
CA ILE A 437 2.66 28.66 4.42
C ILE A 437 2.95 27.77 5.62
N GLY A 438 2.09 26.77 5.82
CA GLY A 438 2.22 25.80 6.91
C GLY A 438 3.29 24.76 6.65
N THR A 439 4.01 24.42 7.69
CA THR A 439 5.12 23.47 7.67
C THR A 439 4.78 22.10 8.28
N GLY A 440 3.70 22.00 9.07
CA GLY A 440 3.29 20.77 9.77
C GLY A 440 3.04 19.60 8.82
N ASP A 441 3.55 18.44 9.17
CA ASP A 441 3.47 17.22 8.38
C ASP A 441 2.33 16.27 8.82
N LEU A 442 2.13 15.19 8.07
CA LEU A 442 1.07 14.22 8.30
C LEU A 442 1.26 13.44 9.63
N SER A 443 2.49 13.12 10.00
CA SER A 443 2.81 12.37 11.23
C SER A 443 2.55 13.20 12.48
N GLU A 444 2.90 14.48 12.44
CA GLU A 444 2.57 15.44 13.51
C GLU A 444 1.05 15.61 13.64
N LEU A 445 0.33 15.70 12.53
CA LEU A 445 -1.12 15.74 12.53
C LEU A 445 -1.74 14.47 13.09
N ALA A 446 -1.19 13.29 12.80
CA ALA A 446 -1.66 12.02 13.34
C ALA A 446 -1.52 11.95 14.86
N LEU A 447 -0.34 12.34 15.38
CA LEU A 447 -0.04 12.34 16.80
C LEU A 447 -0.63 13.55 17.56
N GLY A 448 -1.11 14.57 16.83
CA GLY A 448 -1.44 15.87 17.39
C GLY A 448 -0.23 16.53 18.06
N TRP A 449 0.98 16.28 17.52
CA TRP A 449 2.23 16.84 18.04
C TRP A 449 2.47 18.24 17.46
N ALA A 450 1.57 19.14 17.78
CA ALA A 450 1.60 20.55 17.41
C ALA A 450 0.77 21.35 18.42
N THR A 451 1.11 22.61 18.59
CA THR A 451 0.33 23.51 19.45
C THR A 451 -0.93 23.95 18.74
N TYR A 452 -2.11 23.67 19.34
CA TYR A 452 -3.39 24.15 18.83
C TYR A 452 -3.39 25.68 18.75
N ASN A 453 -3.80 26.20 17.59
CA ASN A 453 -3.76 27.63 17.27
C ASN A 453 -2.35 28.24 17.41
N GLY A 454 -1.33 27.44 17.17
CA GLY A 454 0.06 27.82 17.06
C GLY A 454 0.63 27.30 15.74
N ASP A 455 1.71 26.51 15.80
CA ASP A 455 2.35 25.91 14.64
C ASP A 455 1.43 24.95 13.82
N GLN A 456 0.33 24.50 14.41
CA GLN A 456 -0.75 23.81 13.69
C GLN A 456 -1.39 24.68 12.59
N MET A 457 -1.45 26.02 12.77
CA MET A 457 -2.22 26.91 11.94
C MET A 457 -1.39 27.56 10.82
N SER A 458 -2.03 27.71 9.66
CA SER A 458 -1.49 28.42 8.51
C SER A 458 -2.62 28.79 7.56
N MET A 459 -2.30 29.50 6.50
CA MET A 459 -3.27 29.78 5.43
C MET A 459 -3.25 28.72 4.32
N TYR A 460 -2.15 27.97 4.18
CA TYR A 460 -2.05 26.82 3.29
C TYR A 460 -0.94 25.87 3.76
N GLY A 461 -1.28 24.61 4.10
CA GLY A 461 -0.35 23.61 4.63
C GLY A 461 0.21 22.71 3.52
N VAL A 462 1.38 23.03 2.99
CA VAL A 462 1.96 22.29 1.85
C VAL A 462 2.43 20.87 2.20
N ASN A 463 2.75 20.60 3.47
CA ASN A 463 3.23 19.30 3.95
C ASN A 463 2.13 18.45 4.61
N ALA A 464 0.89 18.92 4.68
CA ALA A 464 -0.19 18.30 5.48
C ALA A 464 -0.51 16.84 5.12
N SER A 465 -0.09 16.37 3.95
CA SER A 465 -0.26 14.98 3.48
C SER A 465 1.07 14.23 3.33
N ILE A 466 2.18 14.78 3.81
CA ILE A 466 3.52 14.19 3.71
C ILE A 466 3.92 13.68 5.10
N PRO A 467 4.08 12.36 5.32
CA PRO A 467 4.56 11.84 6.60
C PRO A 467 6.05 12.11 6.82
N LYS A 468 6.51 12.12 8.07
CA LYS A 468 7.87 12.49 8.48
C LYS A 468 8.95 11.69 7.76
N THR A 469 8.74 10.38 7.56
CA THR A 469 9.66 9.52 6.82
C THR A 469 9.82 9.96 5.37
N LEU A 470 8.72 10.38 4.73
CA LEU A 470 8.74 10.90 3.37
C LEU A 470 9.33 12.32 3.30
N VAL A 471 9.10 13.18 4.31
CA VAL A 471 9.76 14.51 4.39
C VAL A 471 11.27 14.34 4.33
N ARG A 472 11.84 13.48 5.17
CA ARG A 472 13.28 13.18 5.17
C ARG A 472 13.78 12.68 3.82
N HIS A 473 13.03 11.77 3.19
CA HIS A 473 13.35 11.22 1.88
C HIS A 473 13.37 12.30 0.77
N LEU A 474 12.40 13.19 0.77
CA LEU A 474 12.29 14.28 -0.22
C LEU A 474 13.44 15.30 -0.05
N VAL A 475 13.74 15.72 1.18
CA VAL A 475 14.86 16.64 1.44
C VAL A 475 16.18 15.98 1.05
N LYS A 476 16.36 14.69 1.31
CA LYS A 476 17.54 13.93 0.85
C LYS A 476 17.65 13.88 -0.67
N TRP A 477 16.53 13.62 -1.36
CA TRP A 477 16.52 13.65 -2.82
C TRP A 477 16.90 15.02 -3.40
N VAL A 478 16.40 16.12 -2.80
CA VAL A 478 16.83 17.47 -3.20
C VAL A 478 18.31 17.68 -2.96
N ALA A 479 18.84 17.28 -1.79
CA ALA A 479 20.27 17.39 -1.50
C ALA A 479 21.13 16.59 -2.48
N ASP A 480 20.67 15.40 -2.91
CA ASP A 480 21.39 14.57 -3.88
C ASP A 480 21.42 15.17 -5.30
N THR A 481 20.41 15.97 -5.65
CA THR A 481 20.25 16.59 -6.97
C THR A 481 20.70 18.07 -7.00
N GLU A 482 20.96 18.70 -5.85
CA GLU A 482 21.36 20.11 -5.72
C GLU A 482 22.78 20.32 -6.28
N ARG A 483 22.90 21.34 -7.11
CA ARG A 483 24.17 21.69 -7.78
C ARG A 483 25.01 22.68 -6.97
N ASP A 484 24.37 23.54 -6.18
CA ASP A 484 25.11 24.44 -5.28
C ASP A 484 25.64 23.67 -4.08
N ALA A 485 26.97 23.63 -3.95
CA ALA A 485 27.65 22.86 -2.92
C ALA A 485 27.33 23.35 -1.50
N ALA A 486 27.12 24.65 -1.31
CA ALA A 486 26.82 25.22 0.00
C ALA A 486 25.41 24.86 0.44
N THR A 487 24.41 25.05 -0.43
CA THR A 487 23.01 24.65 -0.18
C THR A 487 22.90 23.14 0.06
N ARG A 488 23.61 22.32 -0.73
CA ARG A 488 23.68 20.87 -0.51
C ARG A 488 24.22 20.51 0.86
N ALA A 489 25.32 21.14 1.30
CA ALA A 489 25.91 20.87 2.61
C ALA A 489 24.94 21.24 3.74
N THR A 490 24.24 22.38 3.63
CA THR A 490 23.22 22.80 4.60
C THR A 490 22.06 21.80 4.66
N LEU A 491 21.55 21.33 3.50
CA LEU A 491 20.47 20.32 3.47
C LEU A 491 20.90 19.01 4.15
N LEU A 492 22.13 18.54 3.93
CA LEU A 492 22.66 17.33 4.57
C LEU A 492 22.80 17.52 6.10
N ASP A 493 23.25 18.71 6.56
CA ASP A 493 23.34 19.01 7.99
C ASP A 493 21.95 19.05 8.66
N ILE A 494 20.94 19.59 7.96
CA ILE A 494 19.54 19.56 8.42
C ILE A 494 19.05 18.11 8.58
N ILE A 495 19.34 17.24 7.61
CA ILE A 495 18.94 15.81 7.66
C ILE A 495 19.55 15.10 8.86
N ASP A 496 20.80 15.42 9.22
CA ASP A 496 21.53 14.83 10.32
C ASP A 496 21.18 15.45 11.69
N THR A 497 20.36 16.53 11.70
CA THR A 497 19.91 17.16 12.94
C THR A 497 18.76 16.38 13.56
N PRO A 498 18.83 16.02 14.88
CA PRO A 498 17.73 15.36 15.57
C PRO A 498 16.45 16.20 15.56
N VAL A 499 15.31 15.54 15.40
CA VAL A 499 13.99 16.21 15.44
C VAL A 499 13.70 16.68 16.87
N SER A 500 13.44 17.97 17.04
CA SER A 500 13.13 18.61 18.32
C SER A 500 12.12 19.75 18.13
N PRO A 501 11.18 19.95 19.08
CA PRO A 501 10.28 21.09 19.04
C PRO A 501 10.96 22.42 19.38
N GLU A 502 12.21 22.40 19.91
CA GLU A 502 13.02 23.58 20.28
C GLU A 502 12.28 24.62 21.15
N LEU A 503 11.44 24.12 22.05
CA LEU A 503 10.64 24.95 22.96
C LEU A 503 11.23 25.03 24.37
N LEU A 504 11.96 23.97 24.79
CA LEU A 504 12.70 23.95 26.07
C LEU A 504 14.14 24.37 25.86
N PRO A 505 14.74 25.08 26.85
CA PRO A 505 16.17 25.47 26.80
C PRO A 505 17.07 24.26 26.58
N ALA A 506 18.16 24.47 25.83
CA ALA A 506 19.22 23.49 25.69
C ALA A 506 19.84 23.11 27.07
N ASP A 507 20.49 21.94 27.13
CA ASP A 507 21.26 21.54 28.32
C ASP A 507 22.46 22.48 28.57
N ALA A 508 23.16 22.27 29.69
CA ALA A 508 24.33 23.09 30.09
C ALA A 508 25.48 23.02 29.08
N GLN A 509 25.47 22.06 28.16
CA GLN A 509 26.46 21.87 27.10
C GLN A 509 25.97 22.39 25.72
N GLY A 510 24.77 22.96 25.66
CA GLY A 510 24.17 23.48 24.40
C GLY A 510 23.53 22.41 23.50
N HIS A 511 23.34 21.19 24.00
CA HIS A 511 22.68 20.13 23.26
C HIS A 511 21.16 20.23 23.40
N ILE A 512 20.44 19.67 22.42
CA ILE A 512 19.00 19.55 22.46
C ILE A 512 18.55 18.75 23.69
N ALA A 513 17.89 19.42 24.64
CA ALA A 513 17.42 18.81 25.89
C ALA A 513 16.20 17.89 25.70
N GLN A 514 15.47 18.07 24.62
CA GLN A 514 14.22 17.35 24.35
C GLN A 514 14.20 16.84 22.91
N LYS A 515 14.38 15.54 22.72
CA LYS A 515 14.16 14.89 21.43
C LYS A 515 12.70 14.45 21.34
N THR A 516 12.04 14.79 20.25
CA THR A 516 10.64 14.42 20.01
C THR A 516 10.44 12.90 20.10
N GLU A 517 11.33 12.13 19.51
CA GLU A 517 11.22 10.66 19.48
C GLU A 517 11.37 10.00 20.85
N ASP A 518 12.05 10.63 21.82
CA ASP A 518 12.13 10.13 23.21
C ASP A 518 10.77 10.24 23.92
N LEU A 519 9.94 11.20 23.53
CA LEU A 519 8.64 11.50 24.14
C LEU A 519 7.48 10.78 23.46
N VAL A 520 7.45 10.79 22.13
CA VAL A 520 6.32 10.23 21.37
C VAL A 520 6.66 8.94 20.66
N GLY A 521 7.94 8.61 20.51
CA GLY A 521 8.45 7.42 19.83
C GLY A 521 8.97 7.69 18.42
N PRO A 522 9.65 6.70 17.81
CA PRO A 522 10.21 6.80 16.48
C PRO A 522 9.13 7.06 15.41
N TYR A 523 9.35 8.05 14.56
CA TYR A 523 8.40 8.40 13.49
C TYR A 523 8.19 7.28 12.47
N GLU A 524 9.20 6.44 12.23
CA GLU A 524 9.04 5.29 11.32
C GLU A 524 7.99 4.29 11.82
N LEU A 525 7.91 4.06 13.16
CA LEU A 525 6.85 3.25 13.75
C LEU A 525 5.49 3.94 13.63
N HIS A 526 5.42 5.25 13.87
CA HIS A 526 4.16 6.00 13.78
C HIS A 526 3.62 6.07 12.37
N ASP A 527 4.47 6.27 11.37
CA ASP A 527 4.08 6.25 9.96
C ASP A 527 3.61 4.86 9.55
N PHE A 528 4.27 3.81 10.01
CA PHE A 528 3.82 2.44 9.83
C PHE A 528 2.44 2.18 10.46
N PHE A 529 2.24 2.63 11.71
CA PHE A 529 0.94 2.51 12.38
C PHE A 529 -0.15 3.32 11.67
N LEU A 530 0.16 4.53 11.27
CA LEU A 530 -0.76 5.38 10.51
C LEU A 530 -1.22 4.71 9.21
N TYR A 531 -0.29 4.11 8.47
CA TYR A 531 -0.62 3.38 7.26
C TYR A 531 -1.53 2.17 7.55
N ASN A 532 -1.15 1.34 8.51
CA ASN A 532 -1.86 0.09 8.77
C ASN A 532 -3.21 0.29 9.46
N LEU A 533 -3.29 1.12 10.51
CA LEU A 533 -4.56 1.38 11.22
C LEU A 533 -5.52 2.25 10.41
N VAL A 534 -5.01 3.31 9.76
CA VAL A 534 -5.89 4.34 9.17
C VAL A 534 -6.10 4.11 7.67
N ARG A 535 -5.01 3.85 6.90
CA ARG A 535 -5.14 3.63 5.46
C ARG A 535 -5.63 2.22 5.12
N ALA A 536 -5.08 1.20 5.78
CA ALA A 536 -5.45 -0.20 5.54
C ALA A 536 -6.62 -0.69 6.42
N GLY A 537 -6.94 0.03 7.51
CA GLY A 537 -8.09 -0.27 8.38
C GLY A 537 -7.91 -1.50 9.27
N TYR A 538 -6.67 -1.89 9.55
CA TYR A 538 -6.39 -3.04 10.42
C TYR A 538 -6.61 -2.73 11.89
N GLY A 539 -6.88 -3.78 12.69
CA GLY A 539 -6.88 -3.70 14.14
C GLY A 539 -5.45 -3.63 14.72
N PRO A 540 -5.33 -3.30 16.02
CA PRO A 540 -4.05 -3.25 16.72
C PRO A 540 -3.26 -4.55 16.69
N ALA A 541 -3.91 -5.71 16.83
CA ALA A 541 -3.25 -7.02 16.82
C ALA A 541 -2.54 -7.29 15.50
N LYS A 542 -3.24 -7.09 14.39
CA LYS A 542 -2.65 -7.26 13.06
C LYS A 542 -1.56 -6.22 12.79
N THR A 543 -1.78 -4.97 13.19
CA THR A 543 -0.76 -3.91 13.04
C THR A 543 0.51 -4.24 13.81
N LEU A 544 0.40 -4.75 15.04
CA LEU A 544 1.54 -5.21 15.84
C LEU A 544 2.26 -6.38 15.16
N PHE A 545 1.52 -7.40 14.72
CA PHE A 545 2.08 -8.55 14.02
C PHE A 545 2.87 -8.14 12.77
N LEU A 546 2.32 -7.26 11.93
CA LEU A 546 2.99 -6.75 10.73
C LEU A 546 4.22 -5.90 11.09
N ALA A 547 4.16 -5.11 12.16
CA ALA A 547 5.29 -4.31 12.62
C ALA A 547 6.44 -5.19 13.12
N GLU A 548 6.17 -6.29 13.82
CA GLU A 548 7.18 -7.27 14.24
C GLU A 548 7.90 -7.91 13.04
N GLN A 549 7.20 -8.10 11.92
CA GLN A 549 7.82 -8.58 10.69
C GLN A 549 8.66 -7.50 10.00
N ALA A 550 8.08 -6.29 9.84
CA ALA A 550 8.71 -5.17 9.15
C ALA A 550 9.98 -4.66 9.85
N PHE A 551 9.97 -4.64 11.17
CA PHE A 551 11.06 -4.09 11.98
C PHE A 551 11.88 -5.16 12.72
N ARG A 552 11.88 -6.39 12.20
CA ARG A 552 12.66 -7.49 12.78
C ARG A 552 14.13 -7.11 12.92
N GLY A 553 14.64 -7.20 14.15
CA GLY A 553 16.03 -6.83 14.47
C GLY A 553 16.25 -5.36 14.77
N SER A 554 15.27 -4.47 14.52
CA SER A 554 15.35 -3.04 14.87
C SER A 554 14.65 -2.73 16.20
N TYR A 555 13.47 -3.31 16.42
CA TYR A 555 12.66 -3.10 17.63
C TYR A 555 12.14 -4.42 18.16
N ASP A 556 12.08 -4.54 19.49
CA ASP A 556 11.40 -5.65 20.15
C ASP A 556 9.89 -5.42 20.24
N ARG A 557 9.14 -6.50 20.48
CA ARG A 557 7.67 -6.47 20.60
C ARG A 557 7.19 -5.47 21.67
N ALA A 558 7.87 -5.41 22.81
CA ALA A 558 7.47 -4.54 23.91
C ALA A 558 7.57 -3.06 23.53
N THR A 559 8.64 -2.69 22.84
CA THR A 559 8.85 -1.34 22.28
C THR A 559 7.81 -0.99 21.24
N ILE A 560 7.53 -1.89 20.28
CA ILE A 560 6.50 -1.69 19.24
C ILE A 560 5.13 -1.49 19.91
N LEU A 561 4.74 -2.38 20.83
CA LEU A 561 3.45 -2.31 21.51
C LEU A 561 3.30 -1.04 22.37
N LYS A 562 4.37 -0.61 23.05
CA LYS A 562 4.40 0.67 23.80
C LYS A 562 4.04 1.85 22.89
N TRP A 563 4.69 1.94 21.74
CA TRP A 563 4.47 3.07 20.83
C TRP A 563 3.16 2.95 20.04
N LEU A 564 2.69 1.74 19.76
CA LEU A 564 1.35 1.52 19.19
C LEU A 564 0.24 2.02 20.14
N ARG A 565 0.35 1.73 21.44
CA ARG A 565 -0.56 2.25 22.46
C ARG A 565 -0.51 3.78 22.54
N THR A 566 0.69 4.35 22.47
CA THR A 566 0.88 5.80 22.45
C THR A 566 0.24 6.42 21.22
N PHE A 567 0.46 5.83 20.02
CA PHE A 567 -0.15 6.26 18.77
C PHE A 567 -1.67 6.28 18.87
N VAL A 568 -2.30 5.17 19.27
CA VAL A 568 -3.76 5.07 19.37
C VAL A 568 -4.32 6.09 20.35
N ARG A 569 -3.76 6.21 21.55
CA ARG A 569 -4.22 7.22 22.55
C ARG A 569 -4.16 8.63 21.99
N ARG A 570 -3.03 9.00 21.39
CA ARG A 570 -2.84 10.34 20.83
C ARG A 570 -3.72 10.57 19.60
N PHE A 571 -3.80 9.61 18.70
CA PHE A 571 -4.61 9.72 17.50
C PHE A 571 -6.08 10.05 17.81
N PHE A 572 -6.65 9.41 18.81
CA PHE A 572 -8.01 9.69 19.24
C PHE A 572 -8.12 11.00 20.03
N SER A 573 -7.31 11.18 21.08
CA SER A 573 -7.42 12.34 21.97
C SER A 573 -7.09 13.69 21.31
N GLN A 574 -6.34 13.68 20.21
CA GLN A 574 -5.90 14.89 19.50
C GLN A 574 -6.73 15.20 18.23
N GLN A 575 -7.85 14.50 18.03
CA GLN A 575 -8.71 14.72 16.85
C GLN A 575 -9.20 16.17 16.74
N PHE A 576 -9.47 16.85 17.85
CA PHE A 576 -9.94 18.24 17.84
C PHE A 576 -8.97 19.19 17.10
N LYS A 577 -7.67 18.91 17.09
CA LYS A 577 -6.69 19.68 16.33
C LYS A 577 -6.87 19.50 14.82
N ARG A 578 -7.18 18.28 14.38
CA ARG A 578 -7.43 17.98 12.97
C ARG A 578 -8.74 18.57 12.46
N SER A 579 -9.72 18.78 13.33
CA SER A 579 -10.99 19.42 12.97
C SER A 579 -10.82 20.84 12.47
N ALA A 580 -9.74 21.53 12.87
CA ALA A 580 -9.39 22.89 12.46
C ALA A 580 -8.17 22.94 11.50
N MET A 581 -7.93 21.86 10.76
CA MET A 581 -6.81 21.78 9.81
C MET A 581 -6.90 22.82 8.70
N PRO A 582 -5.79 23.52 8.38
CA PRO A 582 -5.70 24.35 7.18
C PRO A 582 -5.93 23.55 5.89
N ASP A 583 -6.26 24.25 4.80
CA ASP A 583 -6.24 23.64 3.47
C ASP A 583 -4.80 23.24 3.09
N GLY A 584 -4.69 22.16 2.32
CA GLY A 584 -3.41 21.67 1.80
C GLY A 584 -3.63 20.57 0.76
N PRO A 585 -2.64 20.28 -0.08
CA PRO A 585 -2.78 19.28 -1.13
C PRO A 585 -2.77 17.86 -0.57
N LYS A 586 -3.64 16.99 -1.10
CA LYS A 586 -3.49 15.55 -0.90
C LYS A 586 -2.45 15.03 -1.88
N VAL A 587 -1.35 14.49 -1.38
CA VAL A 587 -0.24 13.98 -2.19
C VAL A 587 -0.29 12.46 -2.29
N GLY A 588 -0.35 11.76 -1.16
CA GLY A 588 -0.36 10.31 -1.10
C GLY A 588 -1.77 9.71 -1.02
N THR A 589 -1.82 8.44 -0.66
CA THR A 589 -3.08 7.66 -0.54
C THR A 589 -3.89 7.99 0.70
N LEU A 590 -3.35 8.82 1.61
CA LEU A 590 -3.97 9.20 2.88
C LEU A 590 -3.80 10.69 3.15
N THR A 591 -4.87 11.35 3.58
CA THR A 591 -4.86 12.65 4.25
C THR A 591 -5.73 12.60 5.51
N LEU A 592 -5.36 13.35 6.53
CA LEU A 592 -6.13 13.46 7.76
C LEU A 592 -7.05 14.71 7.78
N SER A 593 -7.18 15.38 6.64
CA SER A 593 -8.13 16.48 6.50
C SER A 593 -9.56 16.00 6.74
N PRO A 594 -10.37 16.69 7.56
CA PRO A 594 -11.78 16.35 7.78
C PRO A 594 -12.63 16.52 6.50
N ARG A 595 -12.09 17.21 5.50
CA ARG A 595 -12.69 17.37 4.16
C ARG A 595 -12.29 16.24 3.20
N GLY A 596 -11.31 15.40 3.58
CA GLY A 596 -10.73 14.34 2.77
C GLY A 596 -11.04 12.93 3.27
N ASP A 597 -10.00 12.15 3.54
CA ASP A 597 -10.10 10.69 3.76
C ASP A 597 -10.56 10.30 5.16
N TRP A 598 -10.37 11.16 6.16
CA TRP A 598 -10.61 10.81 7.56
C TRP A 598 -11.58 11.77 8.25
N ARG A 599 -12.73 11.24 8.66
CA ARG A 599 -13.77 11.96 9.41
C ARG A 599 -14.04 11.22 10.70
N MET A 600 -13.60 11.78 11.83
CA MET A 600 -13.81 11.20 13.14
C MET A 600 -14.34 12.30 14.09
N PRO A 601 -15.31 12.00 14.96
CA PRO A 601 -15.71 12.93 16.02
C PRO A 601 -14.52 13.23 16.95
N SER A 602 -14.43 14.47 17.44
CA SER A 602 -13.33 14.89 18.33
C SER A 602 -13.39 14.23 19.71
N ASP A 603 -14.53 13.69 20.08
CA ASP A 603 -14.82 12.99 21.33
C ASP A 603 -14.95 11.46 21.15
N ALA A 604 -14.46 10.92 20.06
CA ALA A 604 -14.43 9.47 19.83
C ALA A 604 -13.57 8.75 20.88
N SER A 605 -14.05 7.59 21.34
CA SER A 605 -13.35 6.76 22.32
C SER A 605 -12.40 5.77 21.68
N ALA A 606 -11.18 5.70 22.19
CA ALA A 606 -10.18 4.69 21.81
C ALA A 606 -10.37 3.33 22.53
N ALA A 607 -11.41 3.18 23.37
CA ALA A 607 -11.54 2.06 24.31
C ALA A 607 -11.52 0.68 23.63
N ALA A 608 -12.10 0.54 22.44
CA ALA A 608 -12.10 -0.74 21.71
C ALA A 608 -10.69 -1.17 21.30
N TRP A 609 -9.91 -0.26 20.69
CA TRP A 609 -8.52 -0.51 20.27
C TRP A 609 -7.61 -0.76 21.48
N LEU A 610 -7.76 0.02 22.57
CA LEU A 610 -6.94 -0.16 23.78
C LEU A 610 -7.23 -1.49 24.49
N ARG A 611 -8.50 -1.91 24.52
CA ARG A 611 -8.90 -3.22 25.09
C ARG A 611 -8.29 -4.38 24.30
N GLU A 612 -8.31 -4.33 22.97
CA GLU A 612 -7.64 -5.33 22.14
C GLU A 612 -6.16 -5.45 22.50
N MET A 613 -5.48 -4.31 22.71
CA MET A 613 -4.06 -4.30 23.08
C MET A 613 -3.77 -4.76 24.52
N GLU A 614 -4.76 -4.86 25.39
CA GLU A 614 -4.57 -5.41 26.75
C GLU A 614 -4.32 -6.92 26.73
N THR A 615 -4.76 -7.60 25.68
CA THR A 615 -4.62 -9.03 25.50
C THR A 615 -3.37 -9.42 24.68
N LEU A 616 -2.62 -8.46 24.18
CA LEU A 616 -1.41 -8.64 23.36
C LEU A 616 -0.14 -8.55 24.21
#